data_57abad787b38d22edc43150b206a577c
#
_entry.id   57abad787b38d22edc43150b206a577c
#
_cell.length_a   1.000
_cell.length_b   1.000
_cell.length_c   1.000
_cell.angle_alpha   90.00
_cell.angle_beta   90.00
_cell.angle_gamma   90.00
#
_symmetry.space_group_name_H-M   'P 1'
#
loop_
_entity.id
_entity.type
_entity.pdbx_description
1 polymer ?
#
loop_
_entity_poly.entity_id
_entity_poly.type
_entity_poly.pdbx_seq_one_letter_code
_entity_poly.pdbx_strand_id
1 'polypeptide(L)'
;MQLSIIKIGGNIIDDENRLSAFLDSFAAIPGKKILVHGGGKLATKVAEEIGVQQQLVDGRRITDAETLKIVTMVYAGTINKNIVAQLQARRCPAIGLTGADGNAILSHKRTHPSIDYGYVGDVDVVNTSLLTSMLLLDKTLVFAPITHDGKGQLLNTNADTIAQELARALSTGFEVSLIYSFEKSGVLLNAEDDASVIGRITAADYEDLKARKVIFAGMIPKLDNAFAALRSGVTRVIIGRAEELSLLLAGRAGTTIQHE
;
A
#
# COMPACT_ATOMS: atom_id res chain seq x y z
N MET A 1 -5.57 10.76 -17.82
CA MET A 1 -6.14 9.40 -17.63
C MET A 1 -6.20 9.10 -16.15
N GLN A 2 -7.30 8.46 -15.70
CA GLN A 2 -7.45 8.07 -14.29
C GLN A 2 -6.64 6.82 -13.96
N LEU A 3 -6.01 6.81 -12.79
CA LEU A 3 -5.28 5.68 -12.22
C LEU A 3 -5.68 5.50 -10.75
N SER A 4 -6.14 4.30 -10.40
CA SER A 4 -6.42 3.93 -9.02
C SER A 4 -5.26 3.09 -8.47
N ILE A 5 -4.62 3.55 -7.40
CA ILE A 5 -3.60 2.80 -6.68
C ILE A 5 -4.19 2.38 -5.33
N ILE A 6 -4.38 1.09 -5.13
CA ILE A 6 -5.03 0.55 -3.95
C ILE A 6 -4.01 -0.25 -3.13
N LYS A 7 -3.88 0.09 -1.84
CA LYS A 7 -3.07 -0.68 -0.91
C LYS A 7 -3.96 -1.48 0.03
N ILE A 8 -3.72 -2.79 0.12
CA ILE A 8 -4.40 -3.68 1.06
C ILE A 8 -3.49 -4.16 2.19
N GLY A 9 -4.05 -4.29 3.37
CA GLY A 9 -3.37 -4.78 4.57
C GLY A 9 -3.47 -6.29 4.77
N GLY A 10 -2.75 -6.78 5.80
CA GLY A 10 -2.70 -8.21 6.13
C GLY A 10 -4.07 -8.82 6.42
N ASN A 11 -4.98 -8.11 7.07
CA ASN A 11 -6.30 -8.66 7.44
C ASN A 11 -7.18 -9.06 6.24
N ILE A 12 -6.96 -8.48 5.08
CA ILE A 12 -7.64 -8.90 3.84
C ILE A 12 -6.91 -10.10 3.24
N ILE A 13 -5.57 -10.11 3.31
CA ILE A 13 -4.73 -11.14 2.70
C ILE A 13 -4.82 -12.46 3.48
N ASP A 14 -4.95 -12.37 4.80
CA ASP A 14 -4.92 -13.52 5.71
C ASP A 14 -6.27 -14.26 5.79
N ASP A 15 -7.33 -13.74 5.16
CA ASP A 15 -8.67 -14.34 5.06
C ASP A 15 -9.04 -14.55 3.58
N GLU A 16 -9.13 -15.80 3.18
CA GLU A 16 -9.39 -16.17 1.78
C GLU A 16 -10.72 -15.63 1.25
N ASN A 17 -11.77 -15.61 2.07
CA ASN A 17 -13.09 -15.11 1.66
C ASN A 17 -13.08 -13.60 1.48
N ARG A 18 -12.45 -12.87 2.43
CA ARG A 18 -12.29 -11.41 2.33
C ARG A 18 -11.42 -11.03 1.15
N LEU A 19 -10.32 -11.75 0.92
CA LEU A 19 -9.45 -11.52 -0.24
C LEU A 19 -10.22 -11.77 -1.54
N SER A 20 -10.97 -12.88 -1.65
CA SER A 20 -11.77 -13.20 -2.83
C SER A 20 -12.79 -12.10 -3.13
N ALA A 21 -13.59 -11.69 -2.14
CA ALA A 21 -14.58 -10.61 -2.29
C ALA A 21 -13.95 -9.26 -2.66
N PHE A 22 -12.79 -8.93 -2.05
CA PHE A 22 -12.02 -7.75 -2.43
C PHE A 22 -11.56 -7.81 -3.88
N LEU A 23 -11.02 -8.95 -4.34
CA LEU A 23 -10.54 -9.11 -5.71
C LEU A 23 -11.67 -9.09 -6.74
N ASP A 24 -12.90 -9.51 -6.39
CA ASP A 24 -14.09 -9.32 -7.23
C ASP A 24 -14.36 -7.83 -7.44
N SER A 25 -14.39 -7.06 -6.36
CA SER A 25 -14.58 -5.61 -6.41
C SER A 25 -13.44 -4.90 -7.14
N PHE A 26 -12.19 -5.30 -6.87
CA PHE A 26 -11.00 -4.73 -7.52
C PHE A 26 -10.96 -5.02 -9.03
N ALA A 27 -11.28 -6.24 -9.45
CA ALA A 27 -11.31 -6.60 -10.87
C ALA A 27 -12.33 -5.78 -11.64
N ALA A 28 -13.47 -5.44 -11.02
CA ALA A 28 -14.55 -4.65 -11.61
C ALA A 28 -14.25 -3.13 -11.71
N ILE A 29 -13.20 -2.61 -11.08
CA ILE A 29 -12.83 -1.18 -11.19
C ILE A 29 -12.49 -0.87 -12.65
N PRO A 30 -13.13 0.15 -13.26
CA PRO A 30 -12.78 0.58 -14.61
C PRO A 30 -11.45 1.35 -14.64
N GLY A 31 -10.82 1.38 -15.81
CA GLY A 31 -9.59 2.15 -16.04
C GLY A 31 -8.31 1.49 -15.53
N LYS A 32 -7.25 2.29 -15.42
CA LYS A 32 -5.93 1.82 -15.00
C LYS A 32 -5.88 1.63 -13.49
N LYS A 33 -5.26 0.54 -13.05
CA LYS A 33 -5.19 0.22 -11.62
C LYS A 33 -3.92 -0.52 -11.22
N ILE A 34 -3.45 -0.21 -10.02
CA ILE A 34 -2.33 -0.86 -9.36
C ILE A 34 -2.80 -1.35 -8.00
N LEU A 35 -2.45 -2.58 -7.65
CA LEU A 35 -2.65 -3.14 -6.33
C LEU A 35 -1.29 -3.23 -5.62
N VAL A 36 -1.21 -2.72 -4.40
CA VAL A 36 -0.05 -2.92 -3.53
C VAL A 36 -0.51 -3.72 -2.33
N HIS A 37 0.13 -4.85 -2.08
CA HIS A 37 -0.24 -5.70 -0.96
C HIS A 37 0.81 -5.72 0.15
N GLY A 38 0.39 -6.02 1.38
CA GLY A 38 1.27 -6.34 2.49
C GLY A 38 1.47 -7.86 2.62
N GLY A 39 1.57 -8.35 3.85
CA GLY A 39 1.70 -9.78 4.15
C GLY A 39 2.47 -10.08 5.43
N GLY A 40 2.67 -9.07 6.29
CA GLY A 40 3.50 -9.17 7.49
C GLY A 40 3.09 -10.29 8.45
N LYS A 41 1.80 -10.53 8.66
CA LYS A 41 1.30 -11.59 9.55
C LYS A 41 1.69 -12.97 9.03
N LEU A 42 1.44 -13.24 7.73
CA LEU A 42 1.83 -14.52 7.11
C LEU A 42 3.35 -14.74 7.17
N ALA A 43 4.14 -13.69 6.90
CA ALA A 43 5.59 -13.79 7.01
C ALA A 43 6.07 -14.06 8.44
N THR A 44 5.41 -13.48 9.46
CA THR A 44 5.69 -13.79 10.87
C THR A 44 5.38 -15.25 11.18
N LYS A 45 4.21 -15.74 10.77
CA LYS A 45 3.80 -17.13 10.98
C LYS A 45 4.79 -18.12 10.35
N VAL A 46 5.17 -17.89 9.08
CA VAL A 46 6.15 -18.75 8.40
C VAL A 46 7.52 -18.69 9.10
N ALA A 47 7.96 -17.50 9.54
CA ALA A 47 9.22 -17.38 10.28
C ALA A 47 9.21 -18.16 11.60
N GLU A 48 8.12 -18.09 12.37
CA GLU A 48 7.93 -18.84 13.60
C GLU A 48 7.96 -20.36 13.35
N GLU A 49 7.27 -20.84 12.31
CA GLU A 49 7.22 -22.26 11.92
C GLU A 49 8.60 -22.83 11.58
N ILE A 50 9.52 -22.03 11.07
CA ILE A 50 10.90 -22.43 10.72
C ILE A 50 11.94 -21.99 11.75
N GLY A 51 11.50 -21.45 12.92
CA GLY A 51 12.35 -21.09 14.05
C GLY A 51 13.15 -19.78 13.89
N VAL A 52 12.76 -18.88 12.97
CA VAL A 52 13.41 -17.58 12.78
C VAL A 52 12.67 -16.52 13.61
N GLN A 53 13.38 -15.95 14.59
CA GLN A 53 12.82 -14.90 15.43
C GLN A 53 12.63 -13.59 14.65
N GLN A 54 11.48 -12.97 14.81
CA GLN A 54 11.14 -11.71 14.17
C GLN A 54 11.15 -10.56 15.18
N GLN A 55 11.75 -9.45 14.79
CA GLN A 55 11.77 -8.23 15.61
C GLN A 55 11.06 -7.09 14.86
N LEU A 56 10.18 -6.39 15.58
CA LEU A 56 9.50 -5.20 15.10
C LEU A 56 9.84 -4.01 16.01
N VAL A 57 10.16 -2.88 15.39
CA VAL A 57 10.37 -1.61 16.08
C VAL A 57 9.45 -0.57 15.42
N ASP A 58 8.57 0.05 16.20
CA ASP A 58 7.56 1.00 15.73
C ASP A 58 6.73 0.47 14.53
N GLY A 59 6.34 -0.82 14.60
CA GLY A 59 5.58 -1.50 13.56
C GLY A 59 6.37 -1.85 12.29
N ARG A 60 7.68 -1.60 12.28
CA ARG A 60 8.59 -1.94 11.18
C ARG A 60 9.43 -3.16 11.53
N ARG A 61 9.55 -4.08 10.58
CA ARG A 61 10.31 -5.32 10.74
C ARG A 61 11.80 -5.05 10.58
N ILE A 62 12.60 -5.36 11.60
CA ILE A 62 14.05 -5.51 11.43
C ILE A 62 14.26 -6.70 10.49
N THR A 63 15.02 -6.49 9.44
CA THR A 63 15.15 -7.45 8.35
C THR A 63 16.61 -7.86 8.19
N ASP A 64 17.02 -8.91 8.88
CA ASP A 64 18.30 -9.58 8.64
C ASP A 64 18.25 -10.44 7.35
N ALA A 65 19.33 -11.13 7.03
CA ALA A 65 19.43 -11.92 5.81
C ALA A 65 18.41 -13.08 5.77
N GLU A 66 18.16 -13.76 6.88
CA GLU A 66 17.19 -14.86 6.95
C GLU A 66 15.75 -14.33 6.86
N THR A 67 15.47 -13.25 7.57
CA THR A 67 14.18 -12.55 7.48
C THR A 67 13.91 -12.07 6.05
N LEU A 68 14.93 -11.52 5.36
CA LEU A 68 14.78 -11.09 3.96
C LEU A 68 14.39 -12.24 3.04
N LYS A 69 15.00 -13.42 3.20
CA LYS A 69 14.62 -14.62 2.43
C LYS A 69 13.15 -14.98 2.65
N ILE A 70 12.71 -14.99 3.92
CA ILE A 70 11.32 -15.34 4.28
C ILE A 70 10.35 -14.33 3.67
N VAL A 71 10.55 -13.03 3.87
CA VAL A 71 9.63 -12.02 3.35
C VAL A 71 9.62 -12.02 1.81
N THR A 72 10.75 -12.32 1.15
CA THR A 72 10.80 -12.45 -0.30
C THR A 72 9.96 -13.65 -0.77
N MET A 73 10.13 -14.83 -0.17
CA MET A 73 9.33 -16.02 -0.50
C MET A 73 7.84 -15.78 -0.28
N VAL A 74 7.49 -15.19 0.87
CA VAL A 74 6.09 -14.98 1.25
C VAL A 74 5.45 -13.86 0.41
N TYR A 75 6.09 -12.71 0.31
CA TYR A 75 5.48 -11.55 -0.37
C TYR A 75 5.52 -11.71 -1.88
N ALA A 76 6.70 -11.91 -2.47
CA ALA A 76 6.87 -11.95 -3.93
C ALA A 76 6.44 -13.30 -4.53
N GLY A 77 6.56 -14.38 -3.77
CA GLY A 77 6.10 -15.71 -4.15
C GLY A 77 4.63 -15.94 -3.81
N THR A 78 4.37 -16.39 -2.60
CA THR A 78 3.05 -16.92 -2.20
C THR A 78 1.92 -15.91 -2.36
N ILE A 79 2.03 -14.74 -1.73
CA ILE A 79 0.93 -13.76 -1.73
C ILE A 79 0.74 -13.14 -3.10
N ASN A 80 1.82 -12.64 -3.70
CA ASN A 80 1.75 -11.93 -4.98
C ASN A 80 1.19 -12.85 -6.09
N LYS A 81 1.72 -14.07 -6.21
CA LYS A 81 1.31 -14.99 -7.28
C LYS A 81 -0.08 -15.55 -7.06
N ASN A 82 -0.51 -15.75 -5.79
CA ASN A 82 -1.89 -16.12 -5.50
C ASN A 82 -2.88 -14.99 -5.90
N ILE A 83 -2.59 -13.74 -5.56
CA ILE A 83 -3.40 -12.59 -5.99
C ILE A 83 -3.47 -12.51 -7.52
N VAL A 84 -2.34 -12.62 -8.20
CA VAL A 84 -2.29 -12.58 -9.67
C VAL A 84 -3.12 -13.71 -10.29
N ALA A 85 -2.97 -14.94 -9.81
CA ALA A 85 -3.75 -16.08 -10.31
C ALA A 85 -5.26 -15.87 -10.14
N GLN A 86 -5.68 -15.37 -8.97
CA GLN A 86 -7.08 -15.05 -8.69
C GLN A 86 -7.62 -13.90 -9.56
N LEU A 87 -6.81 -12.87 -9.86
CA LEU A 87 -7.19 -11.80 -10.77
C LEU A 87 -7.31 -12.31 -12.22
N GLN A 88 -6.42 -13.18 -12.66
CA GLN A 88 -6.52 -13.82 -13.99
C GLN A 88 -7.82 -14.63 -14.12
N ALA A 89 -8.22 -15.37 -13.08
CA ALA A 89 -9.49 -16.11 -13.07
C ALA A 89 -10.71 -15.16 -13.22
N ARG A 90 -10.57 -13.90 -12.82
CA ARG A 90 -11.56 -12.82 -12.97
C ARG A 90 -11.43 -12.02 -14.28
N ARG A 91 -10.65 -12.53 -15.23
CA ARG A 91 -10.34 -11.86 -16.52
C ARG A 91 -9.70 -10.47 -16.34
N CYS A 92 -9.03 -10.24 -15.22
CA CYS A 92 -8.25 -9.05 -14.96
C CYS A 92 -6.78 -9.35 -15.33
N PRO A 93 -6.20 -8.70 -16.38
CA PRO A 93 -4.89 -9.06 -16.91
C PRO A 93 -3.76 -8.57 -16.00
N ALA A 94 -3.60 -9.21 -14.86
CA ALA A 94 -2.67 -8.84 -13.82
C ALA A 94 -1.25 -9.35 -14.06
N ILE A 95 -0.26 -8.52 -13.70
CA ILE A 95 1.17 -8.86 -13.64
C ILE A 95 1.66 -8.59 -12.23
N GLY A 96 2.26 -9.61 -11.60
CA GLY A 96 2.87 -9.49 -10.28
C GLY A 96 4.32 -9.06 -10.36
N LEU A 97 4.64 -8.01 -9.64
CA LEU A 97 5.94 -7.33 -9.65
C LEU A 97 6.48 -7.13 -8.23
N THR A 98 7.80 -7.07 -8.15
CA THR A 98 8.58 -6.43 -7.10
C THR A 98 9.26 -5.18 -7.67
N GLY A 99 9.97 -4.42 -6.86
CA GLY A 99 10.79 -3.32 -7.37
C GLY A 99 11.96 -3.78 -8.25
N ALA A 100 12.41 -5.03 -8.09
CA ALA A 100 13.51 -5.58 -8.90
C ALA A 100 13.09 -5.94 -10.33
N ASP A 101 11.80 -6.26 -10.54
CA ASP A 101 11.30 -6.64 -11.86
C ASP A 101 11.34 -5.42 -12.80
N GLY A 102 12.14 -5.51 -13.85
CA GLY A 102 12.33 -4.43 -14.81
C GLY A 102 12.92 -3.14 -14.20
N ASN A 103 13.59 -3.22 -13.04
CA ASN A 103 14.05 -2.07 -12.28
C ASN A 103 12.91 -1.08 -11.99
N ALA A 104 11.76 -1.62 -11.55
CA ALA A 104 10.53 -0.86 -11.35
C ALA A 104 10.62 0.14 -10.18
N ILE A 105 11.31 -0.26 -9.08
CA ILE A 105 11.50 0.59 -7.89
C ILE A 105 12.89 0.38 -7.33
N LEU A 106 13.75 1.39 -7.48
CA LEU A 106 15.07 1.45 -6.87
C LEU A 106 14.98 2.04 -5.47
N SER A 107 15.76 1.49 -4.55
CA SER A 107 15.80 1.91 -3.14
C SER A 107 17.24 1.88 -2.61
N HIS A 108 17.51 2.62 -1.55
CA HIS A 108 18.71 2.42 -0.75
C HIS A 108 18.39 1.74 0.58
N LYS A 109 19.40 1.12 1.20
CA LYS A 109 19.28 0.57 2.55
C LYS A 109 18.99 1.71 3.53
N ARG A 110 17.93 1.56 4.34
CA ARG A 110 17.55 2.55 5.36
C ARG A 110 18.69 2.80 6.34
N THR A 111 18.97 4.07 6.59
CA THR A 111 19.86 4.52 7.64
C THR A 111 19.08 5.14 8.79
N HIS A 112 19.44 4.83 10.04
CA HIS A 112 18.84 5.42 11.23
C HIS A 112 19.92 5.63 12.30
N PRO A 113 19.88 6.72 13.09
CA PRO A 113 20.95 7.06 14.03
C PRO A 113 21.21 6.04 15.13
N SER A 114 20.18 5.28 15.54
CA SER A 114 20.23 4.40 16.72
C SER A 114 19.77 2.96 16.45
N ILE A 115 19.20 2.66 15.26
CA ILE A 115 18.64 1.35 14.95
C ILE A 115 19.18 0.88 13.60
N ASP A 116 19.80 -0.32 13.58
CA ASP A 116 20.06 -1.00 12.32
C ASP A 116 18.83 -1.82 11.93
N TYR A 117 18.08 -1.34 10.94
CA TYR A 117 16.93 -2.06 10.39
C TYR A 117 17.31 -3.22 9.46
N GLY A 118 18.59 -3.45 9.23
CA GLY A 118 19.07 -4.49 8.31
C GLY A 118 18.77 -4.16 6.85
N TYR A 119 18.21 -5.12 6.13
CA TYR A 119 17.87 -5.00 4.70
C TYR A 119 16.49 -4.35 4.48
N VAL A 120 16.23 -3.24 5.15
CA VAL A 120 15.05 -2.40 4.91
C VAL A 120 15.39 -1.34 3.88
N GLY A 121 14.49 -1.13 2.91
CA GLY A 121 14.65 -0.16 1.83
C GLY A 121 13.83 1.11 2.01
N ASP A 122 14.43 2.24 1.63
CA ASP A 122 13.74 3.51 1.37
C ASP A 122 13.79 3.80 -0.12
N VAL A 123 12.64 4.17 -0.70
CA VAL A 123 12.51 4.33 -2.16
C VAL A 123 13.23 5.58 -2.64
N ASP A 124 14.06 5.42 -3.67
CA ASP A 124 14.77 6.52 -4.36
C ASP A 124 14.07 6.91 -5.65
N VAL A 125 13.80 5.90 -6.50
CA VAL A 125 13.30 6.12 -7.86
C VAL A 125 12.23 5.08 -8.22
N VAL A 126 11.16 5.56 -8.84
CA VAL A 126 10.15 4.72 -9.51
C VAL A 126 10.33 4.86 -11.02
N ASN A 127 10.44 3.75 -11.73
CA ASN A 127 10.55 3.70 -13.19
C ASN A 127 9.18 3.97 -13.84
N THR A 128 8.81 5.25 -13.93
CA THR A 128 7.53 5.67 -14.49
C THR A 128 7.35 5.29 -15.95
N SER A 129 8.43 5.25 -16.75
CA SER A 129 8.38 4.85 -18.15
C SER A 129 7.94 3.41 -18.31
N LEU A 130 8.54 2.48 -17.57
CA LEU A 130 8.15 1.06 -17.57
C LEU A 130 6.69 0.91 -17.14
N LEU A 131 6.33 1.48 -15.99
CA LEU A 131 5.00 1.30 -15.42
C LEU A 131 3.92 1.91 -16.32
N THR A 132 4.15 3.09 -16.89
CA THR A 132 3.24 3.72 -17.84
C THR A 132 3.04 2.83 -19.07
N SER A 133 4.12 2.28 -19.63
CA SER A 133 4.03 1.38 -20.79
C SER A 133 3.17 0.15 -20.51
N MET A 134 3.35 -0.47 -19.32
CA MET A 134 2.55 -1.63 -18.92
C MET A 134 1.07 -1.26 -18.70
N LEU A 135 0.80 -0.12 -18.06
CA LEU A 135 -0.56 0.39 -17.86
C LEU A 135 -1.24 0.72 -19.18
N LEU A 136 -0.52 1.30 -20.16
CA LEU A 136 -1.06 1.59 -21.49
C LEU A 136 -1.40 0.32 -22.29
N LEU A 137 -0.71 -0.79 -22.01
CA LEU A 137 -1.04 -2.12 -22.54
C LEU A 137 -2.16 -2.83 -21.74
N ASP A 138 -2.96 -2.08 -20.99
CA ASP A 138 -4.08 -2.56 -20.17
C ASP A 138 -3.71 -3.61 -19.13
N LYS A 139 -2.45 -3.62 -18.66
CA LYS A 139 -2.05 -4.50 -17.56
C LYS A 139 -2.41 -3.89 -16.22
N THR A 140 -2.91 -4.72 -15.33
CA THR A 140 -3.07 -4.43 -13.90
C THR A 140 -1.79 -4.83 -13.19
N LEU A 141 -1.17 -3.91 -12.46
CA LEU A 141 0.10 -4.19 -11.78
C LEU A 141 -0.16 -4.54 -10.32
N VAL A 142 0.47 -5.63 -9.84
CA VAL A 142 0.34 -6.09 -8.45
C VAL A 142 1.71 -6.08 -7.80
N PHE A 143 1.95 -5.15 -6.89
CA PHE A 143 3.25 -4.97 -6.25
C PHE A 143 3.34 -5.68 -4.91
N ALA A 144 4.38 -6.51 -4.77
CA ALA A 144 4.88 -7.01 -3.50
C ALA A 144 5.87 -6.01 -2.88
N PRO A 145 5.94 -5.90 -1.52
CA PRO A 145 6.77 -4.90 -0.85
C PRO A 145 8.25 -5.32 -0.76
N ILE A 146 8.84 -5.65 -1.90
CA ILE A 146 10.26 -5.96 -2.08
C ILE A 146 10.81 -5.01 -3.13
N THR A 147 11.93 -4.35 -2.83
CA THR A 147 12.67 -3.47 -3.73
C THR A 147 14.11 -3.95 -3.90
N HIS A 148 14.97 -3.18 -4.53
CA HIS A 148 16.39 -3.51 -4.68
C HIS A 148 17.26 -2.25 -4.71
N ASP A 149 18.58 -2.43 -4.49
CA ASP A 149 19.53 -1.33 -4.41
C ASP A 149 20.27 -1.03 -5.73
N GLY A 150 19.93 -1.71 -6.82
CA GLY A 150 20.64 -1.59 -8.10
C GLY A 150 22.01 -2.26 -8.15
N LYS A 151 22.45 -2.88 -7.05
CA LYS A 151 23.75 -3.56 -6.93
C LYS A 151 23.61 -5.06 -6.67
N GLY A 152 22.39 -5.60 -6.79
CA GLY A 152 22.09 -7.01 -6.61
C GLY A 152 21.49 -7.37 -5.26
N GLN A 153 21.30 -6.41 -4.35
CA GLN A 153 20.69 -6.64 -3.04
C GLN A 153 19.20 -6.33 -3.04
N LEU A 154 18.36 -7.29 -2.64
CA LEU A 154 16.95 -7.06 -2.36
C LEU A 154 16.76 -6.34 -1.02
N LEU A 155 15.69 -5.58 -0.91
CA LEU A 155 15.32 -4.81 0.29
C LEU A 155 13.83 -5.01 0.61
N ASN A 156 13.52 -5.19 1.89
CA ASN A 156 12.15 -5.20 2.40
C ASN A 156 11.66 -3.76 2.55
N THR A 157 10.61 -3.37 1.85
CA THR A 157 10.10 -2.00 1.87
C THR A 157 8.65 -1.98 2.38
N ASN A 158 8.28 -0.95 3.12
CA ASN A 158 6.92 -0.83 3.63
C ASN A 158 5.91 -0.66 2.47
N ALA A 159 4.82 -1.43 2.48
CA ALA A 159 3.81 -1.42 1.42
C ALA A 159 3.07 -0.07 1.30
N ASP A 160 2.84 0.64 2.41
CA ASP A 160 2.22 1.98 2.38
C ASP A 160 3.17 2.97 1.70
N THR A 161 4.48 2.87 1.98
CA THR A 161 5.52 3.67 1.30
C THR A 161 5.55 3.38 -0.20
N ILE A 162 5.54 2.10 -0.61
CA ILE A 162 5.48 1.74 -2.05
C ILE A 162 4.24 2.34 -2.72
N ALA A 163 3.06 2.21 -2.11
CA ALA A 163 1.83 2.76 -2.67
C ALA A 163 1.90 4.29 -2.82
N GLN A 164 2.45 4.98 -1.82
CA GLN A 164 2.65 6.43 -1.84
C GLN A 164 3.64 6.87 -2.92
N GLU A 165 4.79 6.19 -3.04
CA GLU A 165 5.83 6.53 -4.03
C GLU A 165 5.39 6.24 -5.45
N LEU A 166 4.64 5.15 -5.69
CA LEU A 166 4.00 4.88 -6.97
C LEU A 166 2.99 5.98 -7.31
N ALA A 167 2.15 6.39 -6.35
CA ALA A 167 1.16 7.44 -6.55
C ALA A 167 1.82 8.78 -6.88
N ARG A 168 2.84 9.18 -6.12
CA ARG A 168 3.62 10.38 -6.33
C ARG A 168 4.28 10.39 -7.72
N ALA A 169 4.97 9.31 -8.08
CA ALA A 169 5.72 9.27 -9.32
C ALA A 169 4.80 9.26 -10.57
N LEU A 170 3.67 8.56 -10.50
CA LEU A 170 2.74 8.45 -11.62
C LEU A 170 1.76 9.64 -11.73
N SER A 171 1.66 10.51 -10.72
CA SER A 171 0.80 11.70 -10.75
C SER A 171 1.19 12.73 -11.84
N THR A 172 2.42 12.65 -12.36
CA THR A 172 2.87 13.49 -13.47
C THR A 172 2.22 13.15 -14.81
N GLY A 173 1.71 11.91 -14.96
CA GLY A 173 1.09 11.42 -16.22
C GLY A 173 -0.36 10.95 -16.05
N PHE A 174 -0.84 10.79 -14.81
CA PHE A 174 -2.17 10.28 -14.50
C PHE A 174 -2.86 11.13 -13.42
N GLU A 175 -4.18 11.14 -13.46
CA GLU A 175 -5.01 11.59 -12.34
C GLU A 175 -5.09 10.45 -11.32
N VAL A 176 -4.24 10.52 -10.30
CA VAL A 176 -4.06 9.42 -9.35
C VAL A 176 -5.01 9.55 -8.17
N SER A 177 -5.78 8.49 -7.91
CA SER A 177 -6.47 8.26 -6.64
C SER A 177 -5.70 7.19 -5.86
N LEU A 178 -5.21 7.54 -4.67
CA LEU A 178 -4.53 6.62 -3.76
C LEU A 178 -5.53 6.15 -2.69
N ILE A 179 -5.74 4.84 -2.60
CA ILE A 179 -6.70 4.25 -1.67
C ILE A 179 -5.94 3.38 -0.66
N TYR A 180 -6.02 3.76 0.62
CA TYR A 180 -5.58 2.94 1.72
C TYR A 180 -6.76 2.16 2.28
N SER A 181 -6.74 0.85 2.08
CA SER A 181 -7.75 -0.04 2.61
C SER A 181 -7.36 -0.55 3.99
N PHE A 182 -8.20 -0.27 4.98
CA PHE A 182 -8.02 -0.60 6.40
C PHE A 182 -9.19 -1.41 6.95
N GLU A 183 -9.15 -1.68 8.27
CA GLU A 183 -10.22 -2.34 9.02
C GLU A 183 -11.35 -1.38 9.41
N LYS A 184 -11.02 -0.11 9.64
CA LYS A 184 -11.99 0.93 10.01
C LYS A 184 -12.65 1.54 8.79
N SER A 185 -13.88 2.00 8.97
CA SER A 185 -14.67 2.60 7.89
C SER A 185 -14.08 3.88 7.31
N GLY A 186 -13.14 4.51 8.01
CA GLY A 186 -12.48 5.77 7.63
C GLY A 186 -11.76 6.38 8.82
N VAL A 187 -11.54 7.68 8.77
CA VAL A 187 -11.11 8.49 9.92
C VAL A 187 -12.34 8.74 10.78
N LEU A 188 -12.30 8.34 12.04
CA LEU A 188 -13.42 8.43 12.96
C LEU A 188 -13.26 9.62 13.90
N LEU A 189 -14.35 10.33 14.18
CA LEU A 189 -14.44 11.34 15.25
C LEU A 189 -14.32 10.70 16.63
N ASN A 190 -14.86 9.48 16.78
CA ASN A 190 -14.76 8.66 17.98
C ASN A 190 -14.26 7.27 17.59
N ALA A 191 -13.10 6.86 18.10
CA ALA A 191 -12.45 5.59 17.75
C ALA A 191 -13.31 4.34 18.05
N GLU A 192 -14.25 4.45 19.00
CA GLU A 192 -15.15 3.37 19.42
C GLU A 192 -16.50 3.37 18.66
N ASP A 193 -16.74 4.39 17.83
CA ASP A 193 -17.99 4.52 17.06
C ASP A 193 -17.69 4.51 15.54
N ASP A 194 -17.89 3.36 14.92
CA ASP A 194 -17.70 3.16 13.47
C ASP A 194 -18.66 4.00 12.61
N ALA A 195 -19.75 4.56 13.19
CA ALA A 195 -20.66 5.46 12.49
C ALA A 195 -20.15 6.92 12.47
N SER A 196 -19.12 7.24 13.27
CA SER A 196 -18.56 8.60 13.38
C SER A 196 -17.54 8.94 12.28
N VAL A 197 -17.67 8.37 11.08
CA VAL A 197 -16.75 8.59 9.96
C VAL A 197 -16.80 10.05 9.50
N ILE A 198 -15.62 10.67 9.39
CA ILE A 198 -15.45 11.97 8.75
C ILE A 198 -15.34 11.72 7.24
N GLY A 199 -16.37 12.05 6.48
CA GLY A 199 -16.43 11.75 5.05
C GLY A 199 -15.37 12.50 4.21
N ARG A 200 -14.96 13.71 4.66
CA ARG A 200 -13.97 14.56 3.97
C ARG A 200 -13.09 15.27 4.98
N ILE A 201 -11.79 15.38 4.67
CA ILE A 201 -10.82 16.14 5.47
C ILE A 201 -9.98 16.99 4.51
N THR A 202 -10.01 18.32 4.72
CA THR A 202 -9.07 19.27 4.09
C THR A 202 -7.86 19.50 5.00
N ALA A 203 -6.86 20.26 4.51
CA ALA A 203 -5.71 20.63 5.33
C ALA A 203 -6.11 21.45 6.56
N ALA A 204 -7.09 22.36 6.42
CA ALA A 204 -7.62 23.16 7.53
C ALA A 204 -8.35 22.28 8.55
N ASP A 205 -9.21 21.34 8.09
CA ASP A 205 -9.88 20.39 8.96
C ASP A 205 -8.89 19.53 9.75
N TYR A 206 -7.80 19.11 9.10
CA TYR A 206 -6.77 18.29 9.75
C TYR A 206 -6.08 19.00 10.90
N GLU A 207 -5.69 20.28 10.70
CA GLU A 207 -5.05 21.05 11.76
C GLU A 207 -6.03 21.31 12.93
N ASP A 208 -7.32 21.59 12.67
CA ASP A 208 -8.34 21.74 13.74
C ASP A 208 -8.53 20.41 14.50
N LEU A 209 -8.72 19.29 13.80
CA LEU A 209 -8.91 17.98 14.41
C LEU A 209 -7.69 17.55 15.26
N LYS A 210 -6.47 17.91 14.81
CA LYS A 210 -5.22 17.66 15.54
C LYS A 210 -5.13 18.55 16.80
N ALA A 211 -5.42 19.83 16.67
CA ALA A 211 -5.42 20.77 17.80
C ALA A 211 -6.44 20.38 18.88
N ARG A 212 -7.62 19.91 18.48
CA ARG A 212 -8.69 19.43 19.38
C ARG A 212 -8.45 18.02 19.92
N LYS A 213 -7.35 17.35 19.51
CA LYS A 213 -7.00 15.97 19.91
C LYS A 213 -8.11 14.95 19.60
N VAL A 214 -8.89 15.19 18.55
CA VAL A 214 -9.93 14.27 18.07
C VAL A 214 -9.28 13.08 17.38
N ILE A 215 -8.18 13.32 16.65
CA ILE A 215 -7.44 12.28 15.94
C ILE A 215 -6.44 11.64 16.90
N PHE A 216 -6.58 10.33 17.12
CA PHE A 216 -5.66 9.59 17.98
C PHE A 216 -4.28 9.36 17.31
N ALA A 217 -3.25 9.18 18.14
CA ALA A 217 -1.83 9.19 17.76
C ALA A 217 -1.48 8.27 16.56
N GLY A 218 -2.12 7.11 16.43
CA GLY A 218 -1.88 6.18 15.33
C GLY A 218 -2.39 6.62 13.96
N MET A 219 -3.34 7.59 13.90
CA MET A 219 -3.89 8.10 12.64
C MET A 219 -3.09 9.29 12.10
N ILE A 220 -2.43 10.07 12.98
CA ILE A 220 -1.65 11.25 12.60
C ILE A 220 -0.62 10.94 11.52
N PRO A 221 0.27 9.92 11.64
CA PRO A 221 1.25 9.63 10.60
C PRO A 221 0.61 9.25 9.26
N LYS A 222 -0.57 8.64 9.28
CA LYS A 222 -1.30 8.26 8.05
C LYS A 222 -1.85 9.48 7.33
N LEU A 223 -2.41 10.44 8.07
CA LEU A 223 -2.90 11.69 7.51
C LEU A 223 -1.75 12.58 7.03
N ASP A 224 -0.64 12.66 7.79
CA ASP A 224 0.57 13.35 7.34
C ASP A 224 1.07 12.80 5.98
N ASN A 225 1.12 11.46 5.83
CA ASN A 225 1.49 10.82 4.58
C ASN A 225 0.47 11.10 3.47
N ALA A 226 -0.83 11.11 3.78
CA ALA A 226 -1.88 11.41 2.81
C ALA A 226 -1.76 12.85 2.30
N PHE A 227 -1.56 13.83 3.18
CA PHE A 227 -1.34 15.22 2.78
C PHE A 227 0.00 15.41 2.05
N ALA A 228 1.05 14.66 2.41
CA ALA A 228 2.30 14.66 1.65
C ALA A 228 2.09 14.14 0.21
N ALA A 229 1.30 13.09 0.03
CA ALA A 229 0.94 12.57 -1.30
C ALA A 229 0.18 13.62 -2.13
N LEU A 230 -0.82 14.29 -1.53
CA LEU A 230 -1.56 15.37 -2.20
C LEU A 230 -0.62 16.50 -2.64
N ARG A 231 0.26 17.00 -1.76
CA ARG A 231 1.25 18.04 -2.11
C ARG A 231 2.18 17.62 -3.24
N SER A 232 2.35 16.32 -3.46
CA SER A 232 3.17 15.76 -4.54
C SER A 232 2.40 15.52 -5.85
N GLY A 233 1.15 15.99 -5.97
CA GLY A 233 0.35 15.93 -7.19
C GLY A 233 -0.67 14.80 -7.26
N VAL A 234 -0.79 13.97 -6.22
CA VAL A 234 -1.89 12.99 -6.13
C VAL A 234 -3.23 13.74 -6.02
N THR A 235 -4.21 13.36 -6.82
CA THR A 235 -5.49 14.07 -6.92
C THR A 235 -6.32 13.96 -5.64
N ARG A 236 -6.37 12.77 -5.06
CA ARG A 236 -7.06 12.50 -3.80
C ARG A 236 -6.49 11.27 -3.12
N VAL A 237 -6.59 11.24 -1.80
CA VAL A 237 -6.31 10.06 -0.98
C VAL A 237 -7.59 9.62 -0.30
N ILE A 238 -7.88 8.32 -0.31
CA ILE A 238 -9.10 7.76 0.29
C ILE A 238 -8.68 6.73 1.34
N ILE A 239 -9.31 6.79 2.51
CA ILE A 239 -9.11 5.85 3.61
C ILE A 239 -10.44 5.18 3.93
N GLY A 240 -10.50 3.85 3.95
CA GLY A 240 -11.72 3.14 4.30
C GLY A 240 -11.59 1.63 4.27
N ARG A 241 -12.72 0.93 4.42
CA ARG A 241 -12.76 -0.53 4.43
C ARG A 241 -12.59 -1.13 3.04
N ALA A 242 -11.85 -2.23 2.96
CA ALA A 242 -11.64 -2.97 1.72
C ALA A 242 -12.94 -3.46 1.09
N GLU A 243 -13.87 -3.87 1.93
CA GLU A 243 -15.18 -4.40 1.54
C GLU A 243 -16.05 -3.35 0.82
N GLU A 244 -15.76 -2.08 1.05
CA GLU A 244 -16.50 -0.94 0.48
C GLU A 244 -15.80 -0.29 -0.72
N LEU A 245 -14.84 -0.98 -1.35
CA LEU A 245 -13.95 -0.41 -2.37
C LEU A 245 -14.69 0.36 -3.48
N SER A 246 -15.80 -0.16 -3.97
CA SER A 246 -16.61 0.52 -5.00
C SER A 246 -17.24 1.81 -4.47
N LEU A 247 -17.69 1.83 -3.22
CA LEU A 247 -18.25 3.01 -2.56
C LEU A 247 -17.17 4.05 -2.26
N LEU A 248 -15.97 3.60 -1.84
CA LEU A 248 -14.81 4.47 -1.61
C LEU A 248 -14.46 5.24 -2.89
N LEU A 249 -14.34 4.54 -4.01
CA LEU A 249 -14.02 5.15 -5.30
C LEU A 249 -15.11 6.12 -5.77
N ALA A 250 -16.38 5.84 -5.46
CA ALA A 250 -17.50 6.71 -5.76
C ALA A 250 -17.64 7.90 -4.78
N GLY A 251 -16.80 8.01 -3.74
CA GLY A 251 -16.87 9.05 -2.71
C GLY A 251 -18.11 8.92 -1.79
N ARG A 252 -18.68 7.71 -1.67
CA ARG A 252 -19.89 7.42 -0.88
C ARG A 252 -19.62 6.66 0.42
N ALA A 253 -18.36 6.31 0.68
CA ALA A 253 -17.89 5.70 1.91
C ALA A 253 -16.47 6.16 2.21
N GLY A 254 -16.01 5.88 3.42
CA GLY A 254 -14.66 6.23 3.87
C GLY A 254 -14.43 7.73 4.09
N THR A 255 -13.16 8.07 4.21
CA THR A 255 -12.69 9.45 4.32
C THR A 255 -11.92 9.82 3.07
N THR A 256 -12.35 10.85 2.37
CA THR A 256 -11.61 11.46 1.26
C THR A 256 -10.77 12.62 1.78
N ILE A 257 -9.47 12.55 1.52
CA ILE A 257 -8.50 13.61 1.82
C ILE A 257 -8.13 14.26 0.50
N GLN A 258 -8.30 15.58 0.38
CA GLN A 258 -8.11 16.31 -0.86
C GLN A 258 -7.68 17.74 -0.60
N HIS A 259 -7.18 18.40 -1.64
CA HIS A 259 -7.05 19.86 -1.63
C HIS A 259 -8.45 20.49 -1.48
N GLU A 260 -8.51 21.75 -1.08
CA GLU A 260 -9.75 22.49 -0.93
C GLU A 260 -10.68 22.40 -2.14
#